data_2effe177a430e08cd4bf7f45b02f4792
#
_entry.id   2effe177a430e08cd4bf7f45b02f4792
#
_cell.length_a   1.000
_cell.length_b   1.000
_cell.length_c   1.000
_cell.angle_alpha   90.00
_cell.angle_beta   90.00
_cell.angle_gamma   90.00
#
_symmetry.space_group_name_H-M   'P 1'
#
loop_
_entity.id
_entity.type
_entity.pdbx_description
1 polymer ?
#
loop_
_entity_poly.entity_id
_entity_poly.type
_entity_poly.pdbx_seq_one_letter_code
_entity_poly.pdbx_strand_id
1 'polypeptide(L)'
;SMLEKETFDFVSICPRWLDQHRDMLVAAAESGVRGIYEEKPLCRTLREADEMVTACERNNVKCAVSHQTRYSPILDQVEQLIADGRIGRLLEFQLHGKEDNRGGGEDLWVLGTHVFDLTHHLAGYPLWCQGYARQGGESVTARHVKPGNEGIGPLAGDNVGATYALPSEVSAHFRSVRRTAGNPNRFGLSIFGSEGVIKMTTGYLPSASFLADGSWAPARTGKKWIPISSNGVGQAETLKDGGLHTGNVLAIRDLIDA
;
A
#
# COMPACT_ATOMS: atom_id res chain seq x y z
N SER A 1 -11.37 25.80 -17.82
CA SER A 1 -10.93 25.12 -16.58
C SER A 1 -10.09 26.08 -15.73
N MET A 2 -9.78 25.73 -14.51
CA MET A 2 -8.86 26.46 -13.64
C MET A 2 -7.46 26.53 -14.26
N LEU A 3 -6.99 25.42 -14.80
CA LEU A 3 -5.68 25.29 -15.46
C LEU A 3 -5.49 26.14 -16.72
N GLU A 4 -6.57 26.61 -17.37
CA GLU A 4 -6.50 27.52 -18.51
C GLU A 4 -6.39 29.00 -18.10
N LYS A 5 -6.76 29.31 -16.86
CA LYS A 5 -6.88 30.68 -16.38
C LYS A 5 -5.72 31.11 -15.50
N GLU A 6 -5.05 30.17 -14.87
CA GLU A 6 -4.01 30.42 -13.88
C GLU A 6 -2.84 29.44 -14.07
N THR A 7 -1.66 29.84 -13.62
CA THR A 7 -0.45 29.03 -13.64
C THR A 7 -0.19 28.48 -12.24
N PHE A 8 0.10 27.18 -12.15
CA PHE A 8 0.39 26.50 -10.90
C PHE A 8 1.72 25.78 -11.00
N ASP A 9 2.52 25.77 -9.92
CA ASP A 9 3.69 24.93 -9.82
C ASP A 9 3.32 23.48 -9.48
N PHE A 10 2.35 23.30 -8.58
CA PHE A 10 1.89 21.99 -8.08
C PHE A 10 0.37 21.89 -8.05
N VAL A 11 -0.14 20.72 -8.37
CA VAL A 11 -1.57 20.41 -8.33
C VAL A 11 -1.80 19.14 -7.49
N SER A 12 -2.80 19.19 -6.62
CA SER A 12 -3.28 18.00 -5.91
C SER A 12 -4.57 17.51 -6.54
N ILE A 13 -4.60 16.25 -6.96
CA ILE A 13 -5.74 15.59 -7.59
C ILE A 13 -6.32 14.61 -6.58
N CYS A 14 -7.48 14.95 -6.01
CA CYS A 14 -8.09 14.22 -4.90
C CYS A 14 -9.58 13.94 -5.11
N PRO A 15 -10.06 13.63 -6.34
CA PRO A 15 -11.44 13.22 -6.49
C PRO A 15 -11.65 11.85 -5.85
N ARG A 16 -12.82 11.65 -5.27
CA ARG A 16 -13.19 10.34 -4.73
C ARG A 16 -13.42 9.29 -5.83
N TRP A 17 -13.82 9.74 -7.03
CA TRP A 17 -14.23 8.89 -8.13
C TRP A 17 -13.03 8.57 -9.02
N LEU A 18 -12.63 7.32 -9.01
CA LEU A 18 -11.42 6.83 -9.68
C LEU A 18 -11.43 7.01 -11.21
N ASP A 19 -12.60 7.02 -11.82
CA ASP A 19 -12.78 7.26 -13.26
C ASP A 19 -12.43 8.68 -13.70
N GLN A 20 -12.19 9.61 -12.73
CA GLN A 20 -11.77 10.99 -13.00
C GLN A 20 -10.25 11.19 -12.92
N HIS A 21 -9.51 10.28 -12.26
CA HIS A 21 -8.08 10.44 -11.98
C HIS A 21 -7.26 10.64 -13.25
N ARG A 22 -7.42 9.75 -14.22
CA ARG A 22 -6.64 9.77 -15.47
C ARG A 22 -6.80 11.08 -16.23
N ASP A 23 -8.03 11.55 -16.46
CA ASP A 23 -8.29 12.76 -17.23
C ASP A 23 -7.77 14.02 -16.53
N MET A 24 -7.92 14.07 -15.19
CA MET A 24 -7.43 15.18 -14.40
C MET A 24 -5.90 15.22 -14.37
N LEU A 25 -5.23 14.06 -14.20
CA LEU A 25 -3.77 14.01 -14.17
C LEU A 25 -3.17 14.38 -15.52
N VAL A 26 -3.69 13.84 -16.62
CA VAL A 26 -3.22 14.17 -17.98
C VAL A 26 -3.38 15.67 -18.24
N ALA A 27 -4.56 16.25 -17.94
CA ALA A 27 -4.79 17.69 -18.11
C ALA A 27 -3.85 18.55 -17.24
N ALA A 28 -3.57 18.11 -16.00
CA ALA A 28 -2.62 18.81 -15.13
C ALA A 28 -1.19 18.71 -15.69
N ALA A 29 -0.76 17.53 -16.13
CA ALA A 29 0.58 17.35 -16.71
C ALA A 29 0.80 18.20 -17.98
N GLU A 30 -0.24 18.36 -18.79
CA GLU A 30 -0.19 19.19 -20.02
C GLU A 30 -0.30 20.70 -19.76
N SER A 31 -0.67 21.12 -18.55
CA SER A 31 -0.85 22.55 -18.20
C SER A 31 0.43 23.29 -17.81
N GLY A 32 1.58 22.59 -17.72
CA GLY A 32 2.87 23.17 -17.36
C GLY A 32 3.18 23.17 -15.86
N VAL A 33 2.46 22.37 -15.06
CA VAL A 33 2.80 22.17 -13.64
C VAL A 33 4.11 21.41 -13.51
N ARG A 34 4.81 21.61 -12.39
CA ARG A 34 6.07 20.91 -12.09
C ARG A 34 5.84 19.59 -11.35
N GLY A 35 4.78 19.52 -10.53
CA GLY A 35 4.47 18.35 -9.76
C GLY A 35 2.98 18.13 -9.54
N ILE A 36 2.61 16.84 -9.43
CA ILE A 36 1.25 16.38 -9.19
C ILE A 36 1.25 15.46 -7.97
N TYR A 37 0.40 15.75 -6.99
CA TYR A 37 0.08 14.85 -5.89
C TYR A 37 -1.26 14.17 -6.18
N GLU A 38 -1.23 12.86 -6.42
CA GLU A 38 -2.38 12.08 -6.87
C GLU A 38 -2.93 11.19 -5.75
N GLU A 39 -4.26 11.18 -5.58
CA GLU A 39 -4.91 10.25 -4.63
C GLU A 39 -4.83 8.80 -5.14
N LYS A 40 -4.71 7.86 -4.22
CA LYS A 40 -4.71 6.43 -4.50
C LYS A 40 -6.17 5.90 -4.62
N PRO A 41 -6.43 4.79 -5.34
CA PRO A 41 -5.50 4.14 -6.27
C PRO A 41 -5.27 5.01 -7.50
N LEU A 42 -4.13 4.83 -8.17
CA LEU A 42 -3.72 5.70 -9.28
C LEU A 42 -4.77 5.78 -10.39
N CYS A 43 -5.28 4.61 -10.83
CA CYS A 43 -6.19 4.51 -11.97
C CYS A 43 -6.96 3.18 -11.97
N ARG A 44 -7.83 2.94 -12.97
CA ARG A 44 -8.65 1.73 -13.10
C ARG A 44 -7.98 0.62 -13.91
N THR A 45 -7.08 0.96 -14.83
CA THR A 45 -6.49 0.02 -15.78
C THR A 45 -5.03 0.34 -16.03
N LEU A 46 -4.25 -0.67 -16.44
CA LEU A 46 -2.85 -0.46 -16.85
C LEU A 46 -2.73 0.54 -18.01
N ARG A 47 -3.70 0.53 -18.95
CA ARG A 47 -3.73 1.51 -20.04
C ARG A 47 -3.85 2.94 -19.53
N GLU A 48 -4.72 3.19 -18.54
CA GLU A 48 -4.82 4.51 -17.90
C GLU A 48 -3.51 4.87 -17.21
N ALA A 49 -2.87 3.92 -16.51
CA ALA A 49 -1.56 4.14 -15.89
C ALA A 49 -0.50 4.54 -16.92
N ASP A 50 -0.42 3.82 -18.06
CA ASP A 50 0.54 4.12 -19.13
C ASP A 50 0.30 5.52 -19.72
N GLU A 51 -0.96 5.91 -19.92
CA GLU A 51 -1.33 7.25 -20.41
C GLU A 51 -0.91 8.34 -19.41
N MET A 52 -1.14 8.13 -18.10
CA MET A 52 -0.79 9.06 -17.03
C MET A 52 0.73 9.21 -16.89
N VAL A 53 1.47 8.10 -16.85
CA VAL A 53 2.94 8.10 -16.77
C VAL A 53 3.54 8.79 -18.01
N THR A 54 3.05 8.44 -19.20
CA THR A 54 3.51 9.06 -20.45
C THR A 54 3.27 10.58 -20.47
N ALA A 55 2.13 11.05 -19.96
CA ALA A 55 1.86 12.49 -19.87
C ALA A 55 2.83 13.19 -18.93
N CYS A 56 3.11 12.61 -17.76
CA CYS A 56 4.10 13.15 -16.83
C CYS A 56 5.51 13.18 -17.44
N GLU A 57 5.97 12.10 -18.06
CA GLU A 57 7.29 12.00 -18.66
C GLU A 57 7.48 13.01 -19.80
N ARG A 58 6.50 13.12 -20.71
CA ARG A 58 6.56 14.06 -21.85
C ARG A 58 6.65 15.52 -21.44
N ASN A 59 6.04 15.87 -20.30
CA ASN A 59 5.99 17.24 -19.80
C ASN A 59 7.00 17.49 -18.66
N ASN A 60 7.86 16.50 -18.33
CA ASN A 60 8.82 16.56 -17.22
C ASN A 60 8.17 16.90 -15.88
N VAL A 61 7.01 16.31 -15.60
CA VAL A 61 6.23 16.48 -14.37
C VAL A 61 6.53 15.37 -13.38
N LYS A 62 6.80 15.70 -12.13
CA LYS A 62 6.93 14.73 -11.05
C LYS A 62 5.54 14.36 -10.54
N CYS A 63 5.31 13.06 -10.28
CA CYS A 63 4.05 12.60 -9.72
C CYS A 63 4.28 11.73 -8.48
N ALA A 64 3.63 12.07 -7.38
CA ALA A 64 3.61 11.28 -6.16
C ALA A 64 2.20 10.78 -5.88
N VAL A 65 2.07 9.47 -5.61
CA VAL A 65 0.80 8.83 -5.23
C VAL A 65 0.66 8.77 -3.72
N SER A 66 -0.53 9.01 -3.19
CA SER A 66 -0.80 9.15 -1.75
C SER A 66 -0.72 7.82 -0.96
N HIS A 67 0.47 7.24 -0.88
CA HIS A 67 0.78 6.10 -0.03
C HIS A 67 1.44 6.56 1.29
N GLN A 68 0.64 7.09 2.21
CA GLN A 68 1.11 7.83 3.39
C GLN A 68 2.00 7.01 4.33
N THR A 69 1.82 5.68 4.38
CA THR A 69 2.65 4.81 5.22
C THR A 69 4.11 4.79 4.77
N ARG A 70 4.39 5.13 3.50
CA ARG A 70 5.74 5.31 2.96
C ARG A 70 6.56 6.36 3.73
N TYR A 71 5.88 7.33 4.33
CA TYR A 71 6.47 8.45 5.09
C TYR A 71 6.35 8.26 6.60
N SER A 72 6.12 7.02 7.03
CA SER A 72 6.05 6.67 8.44
C SER A 72 7.45 6.53 9.06
N PRO A 73 7.76 7.23 10.16
CA PRO A 73 9.02 7.01 10.87
C PRO A 73 9.13 5.61 11.50
N ILE A 74 8.02 4.89 11.61
CA ILE A 74 8.02 3.46 11.99
C ILE A 74 8.55 2.61 10.83
N LEU A 75 8.25 2.97 9.56
CA LEU A 75 8.78 2.27 8.40
C LEU A 75 10.31 2.37 8.35
N ASP A 76 10.88 3.54 8.65
CA ASP A 76 12.34 3.74 8.72
C ASP A 76 12.97 2.76 9.71
N GLN A 77 12.33 2.53 10.88
CA GLN A 77 12.79 1.55 11.86
C GLN A 77 12.69 0.10 11.36
N VAL A 78 11.62 -0.20 10.60
CA VAL A 78 11.47 -1.53 9.98
C VAL A 78 12.54 -1.77 8.93
N GLU A 79 12.83 -0.80 8.08
CA GLU A 79 13.91 -0.84 7.09
C GLU A 79 15.25 -1.06 7.75
N GLN A 80 15.54 -0.31 8.81
CA GLN A 80 16.79 -0.45 9.56
C GLN A 80 16.94 -1.86 10.16
N LEU A 81 15.86 -2.42 10.73
CA LEU A 81 15.88 -3.79 11.26
C LEU A 81 16.18 -4.84 10.18
N ILE A 82 15.65 -4.65 8.97
CA ILE A 82 15.92 -5.53 7.82
C ILE A 82 17.36 -5.35 7.36
N ALA A 83 17.83 -4.12 7.18
CA ALA A 83 19.17 -3.79 6.72
C ALA A 83 20.26 -4.26 7.69
N ASP A 84 20.01 -4.16 8.99
CA ASP A 84 20.90 -4.64 10.05
C ASP A 84 20.88 -6.18 10.21
N GLY A 85 20.10 -6.89 9.42
CA GLY A 85 19.96 -8.35 9.50
C GLY A 85 19.28 -8.86 10.78
N ARG A 86 18.51 -8.00 11.49
CA ARG A 86 17.89 -8.35 12.77
C ARG A 86 16.80 -9.42 12.66
N ILE A 87 16.26 -9.64 11.46
CA ILE A 87 15.35 -10.75 11.14
C ILE A 87 16.03 -11.85 10.33
N GLY A 88 17.35 -11.75 10.08
CA GLY A 88 18.10 -12.65 9.21
C GLY A 88 17.75 -12.46 7.73
N ARG A 89 17.84 -13.53 6.94
CA ARG A 89 17.46 -13.51 5.51
C ARG A 89 15.96 -13.33 5.37
N LEU A 90 15.53 -12.37 4.56
CA LEU A 90 14.11 -12.13 4.24
C LEU A 90 13.54 -13.33 3.48
N LEU A 91 12.35 -13.81 3.86
CA LEU A 91 11.74 -15.02 3.33
C LEU A 91 10.34 -14.80 2.77
N GLU A 92 9.47 -14.12 3.54
CA GLU A 92 8.05 -14.05 3.21
C GLU A 92 7.39 -12.76 3.72
N PHE A 93 6.42 -12.26 2.93
CA PHE A 93 5.46 -11.25 3.35
C PHE A 93 4.05 -11.83 3.39
N GLN A 94 3.31 -11.59 4.46
CA GLN A 94 1.88 -11.83 4.52
C GLN A 94 1.14 -10.49 4.56
N LEU A 95 0.35 -10.22 3.53
CA LEU A 95 -0.34 -8.97 3.29
C LEU A 95 -1.83 -9.15 3.52
N HIS A 96 -2.44 -8.26 4.27
CA HIS A 96 -3.88 -8.29 4.51
C HIS A 96 -4.53 -7.00 4.09
N GLY A 97 -5.65 -7.10 3.35
CA GLY A 97 -6.56 -6.01 3.12
C GLY A 97 -7.26 -5.58 4.41
N LYS A 98 -8.06 -4.55 4.33
CA LYS A 98 -8.82 -4.04 5.46
C LYS A 98 -9.94 -4.97 5.91
N GLU A 99 -10.47 -5.77 4.97
CA GLU A 99 -11.46 -6.82 5.20
C GLU A 99 -12.78 -6.32 5.85
N ASP A 100 -13.11 -5.06 5.64
CA ASP A 100 -14.39 -4.47 6.02
C ASP A 100 -15.51 -4.83 5.01
N ASN A 101 -16.52 -3.98 4.88
CA ASN A 101 -17.58 -4.16 3.89
C ASN A 101 -17.10 -4.11 2.42
N ARG A 102 -15.88 -3.64 2.16
CA ARG A 102 -15.23 -3.62 0.85
C ARG A 102 -14.37 -4.86 0.60
N GLY A 103 -14.17 -5.73 1.59
CA GLY A 103 -13.32 -6.92 1.48
C GLY A 103 -13.49 -7.67 0.15
N GLY A 104 -12.44 -8.32 -0.31
CA GLY A 104 -12.37 -8.97 -1.61
C GLY A 104 -11.80 -8.08 -2.71
N GLY A 105 -12.40 -8.09 -3.89
CA GLY A 105 -11.89 -7.39 -5.07
C GLY A 105 -11.85 -5.88 -4.93
N GLU A 106 -12.81 -5.26 -4.25
CA GLU A 106 -12.81 -3.82 -3.99
C GLU A 106 -11.64 -3.43 -3.05
N ASP A 107 -11.46 -4.19 -1.97
CA ASP A 107 -10.36 -3.99 -1.03
C ASP A 107 -8.99 -4.18 -1.68
N LEU A 108 -8.84 -5.21 -2.53
CA LEU A 108 -7.63 -5.41 -3.34
C LEU A 108 -7.24 -4.12 -4.08
N TRP A 109 -8.22 -3.47 -4.70
CA TRP A 109 -8.00 -2.29 -5.53
C TRP A 109 -7.79 -1.02 -4.71
N VAL A 110 -8.72 -0.73 -3.77
CA VAL A 110 -8.76 0.56 -3.07
C VAL A 110 -7.79 0.63 -1.90
N LEU A 111 -7.55 -0.48 -1.21
CA LEU A 111 -6.78 -0.53 0.04
C LEU A 111 -5.53 -1.41 -0.08
N GLY A 112 -5.58 -2.48 -0.88
CA GLY A 112 -4.43 -3.36 -1.12
C GLY A 112 -3.23 -2.62 -1.69
N THR A 113 -3.44 -1.54 -2.45
CA THR A 113 -2.38 -0.67 -2.98
C THR A 113 -1.39 -0.22 -1.89
N HIS A 114 -1.84 0.08 -0.66
CA HIS A 114 -0.94 0.47 0.44
C HIS A 114 0.03 -0.65 0.85
N VAL A 115 -0.45 -1.88 0.98
CA VAL A 115 0.42 -3.01 1.39
C VAL A 115 1.29 -3.50 0.24
N PHE A 116 0.84 -3.37 -1.01
CA PHE A 116 1.67 -3.64 -2.17
C PHE A 116 2.79 -2.61 -2.31
N ASP A 117 2.51 -1.33 -2.13
CA ASP A 117 3.51 -0.27 -2.14
C ASP A 117 4.61 -0.53 -1.11
N LEU A 118 4.25 -0.86 0.13
CA LEU A 118 5.21 -1.21 1.18
C LEU A 118 6.04 -2.46 0.82
N THR A 119 5.41 -3.47 0.22
CA THR A 119 6.11 -4.70 -0.18
C THR A 119 7.11 -4.42 -1.30
N HIS A 120 6.72 -3.63 -2.31
CA HIS A 120 7.62 -3.21 -3.39
C HIS A 120 8.79 -2.38 -2.86
N HIS A 121 8.54 -1.52 -1.91
CA HIS A 121 9.57 -0.71 -1.27
C HIS A 121 10.60 -1.55 -0.51
N LEU A 122 10.14 -2.54 0.26
CA LEU A 122 10.99 -3.36 1.13
C LEU A 122 11.67 -4.53 0.39
N ALA A 123 11.11 -5.02 -0.71
CA ALA A 123 11.58 -6.25 -1.35
C ALA A 123 11.65 -6.20 -2.89
N GLY A 124 11.32 -5.05 -3.51
CA GLY A 124 11.35 -4.87 -4.97
C GLY A 124 10.09 -5.37 -5.67
N TYR A 125 10.10 -5.30 -6.99
CA TYR A 125 8.94 -5.63 -7.83
C TYR A 125 8.77 -7.13 -8.03
N PRO A 126 7.51 -7.62 -8.13
CA PRO A 126 7.24 -9.03 -8.32
C PRO A 126 7.70 -9.52 -9.71
N LEU A 127 8.23 -10.74 -9.74
CA LEU A 127 8.65 -11.44 -10.95
C LEU A 127 7.47 -12.15 -11.62
N TRP A 128 6.54 -12.68 -10.83
CA TRP A 128 5.28 -13.28 -11.28
C TRP A 128 4.23 -13.24 -10.16
N CYS A 129 2.98 -13.45 -10.56
CA CYS A 129 1.84 -13.51 -9.65
C CYS A 129 0.89 -14.64 -10.06
N GLN A 130 0.32 -15.31 -9.06
CA GLN A 130 -0.79 -16.24 -9.21
C GLN A 130 -1.88 -15.88 -8.18
N GLY A 131 -3.13 -15.80 -8.62
CA GLY A 131 -4.21 -15.41 -7.72
C GLY A 131 -5.53 -16.13 -8.00
N TYR A 132 -6.47 -15.94 -7.10
CA TYR A 132 -7.84 -16.41 -7.24
C TYR A 132 -8.83 -15.34 -6.79
N ALA A 133 -10.04 -15.41 -7.33
CA ALA A 133 -11.18 -14.66 -6.86
C ALA A 133 -12.38 -15.59 -6.69
N ARG A 134 -13.08 -15.48 -5.56
CA ARG A 134 -14.29 -16.23 -5.26
C ARG A 134 -15.42 -15.28 -4.87
N GLN A 135 -16.65 -15.71 -5.14
CA GLN A 135 -17.87 -15.04 -4.75
C GLN A 135 -18.84 -16.06 -4.16
N GLY A 136 -19.20 -15.88 -2.87
CA GLY A 136 -20.08 -16.86 -2.18
C GLY A 136 -19.51 -18.26 -2.11
N GLY A 137 -18.17 -18.41 -2.08
CA GLY A 137 -17.47 -19.71 -2.05
C GLY A 137 -17.19 -20.32 -3.42
N GLU A 138 -17.78 -19.83 -4.51
CA GLU A 138 -17.56 -20.29 -5.89
C GLU A 138 -16.50 -19.46 -6.60
N SER A 139 -15.87 -20.00 -7.64
CA SER A 139 -14.99 -19.23 -8.52
C SER A 139 -15.76 -18.10 -9.22
N VAL A 140 -15.15 -16.92 -9.33
CA VAL A 140 -15.77 -15.79 -10.04
C VAL A 140 -15.99 -16.12 -11.50
N THR A 141 -17.18 -15.76 -12.00
CA THR A 141 -17.58 -15.83 -13.41
C THR A 141 -18.23 -14.51 -13.82
N ALA A 142 -18.53 -14.32 -15.10
CA ALA A 142 -19.16 -13.11 -15.61
C ALA A 142 -20.50 -12.77 -14.89
N ARG A 143 -21.23 -13.76 -14.39
CA ARG A 143 -22.48 -13.55 -13.63
C ARG A 143 -22.28 -12.82 -12.29
N HIS A 144 -21.09 -12.84 -11.75
CA HIS A 144 -20.76 -12.20 -10.48
C HIS A 144 -20.30 -10.74 -10.64
N VAL A 145 -20.00 -10.34 -11.87
CA VAL A 145 -19.52 -8.99 -12.17
C VAL A 145 -20.66 -7.99 -12.03
N LYS A 146 -20.39 -6.93 -11.30
CA LYS A 146 -21.31 -5.80 -11.10
C LYS A 146 -20.51 -4.50 -11.04
N PRO A 147 -21.15 -3.32 -11.22
CA PRO A 147 -20.47 -2.04 -10.99
C PRO A 147 -19.88 -1.97 -9.59
N GLY A 148 -18.63 -1.59 -9.51
CA GLY A 148 -17.96 -1.27 -8.25
C GLY A 148 -18.32 0.13 -7.76
N ASN A 149 -17.97 0.42 -6.51
CA ASN A 149 -18.16 1.75 -5.95
C ASN A 149 -17.10 2.73 -6.48
N GLU A 150 -17.30 4.02 -6.24
CA GLU A 150 -16.30 5.07 -6.46
C GLU A 150 -15.67 5.10 -7.88
N GLY A 151 -16.45 4.73 -8.89
CA GLY A 151 -15.99 4.76 -10.27
C GLY A 151 -14.93 3.71 -10.65
N ILE A 152 -14.73 2.66 -9.84
CA ILE A 152 -13.73 1.61 -10.08
C ILE A 152 -14.00 0.84 -11.39
N GLY A 153 -15.26 0.77 -11.82
CA GLY A 153 -15.68 -0.04 -12.97
C GLY A 153 -16.20 -1.43 -12.58
N PRO A 154 -16.18 -2.40 -13.50
CA PRO A 154 -16.66 -3.76 -13.23
C PRO A 154 -15.86 -4.48 -12.16
N LEU A 155 -16.53 -5.06 -11.18
CA LEU A 155 -15.93 -5.68 -10.00
C LEU A 155 -16.62 -6.98 -9.64
N ALA A 156 -15.85 -7.95 -9.13
CA ALA A 156 -16.35 -9.19 -8.55
C ALA A 156 -15.40 -9.73 -7.47
N GLY A 157 -15.90 -10.66 -6.66
CA GLY A 157 -15.14 -11.36 -5.63
C GLY A 157 -15.31 -10.75 -4.25
N ASP A 158 -15.78 -11.58 -3.31
CA ASP A 158 -15.84 -11.27 -1.87
C ASP A 158 -14.70 -11.94 -1.09
N ASN A 159 -13.90 -12.76 -1.78
CA ASN A 159 -12.71 -13.41 -1.24
C ASN A 159 -11.67 -13.50 -2.36
N VAL A 160 -10.58 -12.78 -2.20
CA VAL A 160 -9.47 -12.76 -3.14
C VAL A 160 -8.17 -13.08 -2.42
N GLY A 161 -7.28 -13.76 -3.12
CA GLY A 161 -5.93 -14.02 -2.65
C GLY A 161 -4.97 -14.15 -3.81
N ALA A 162 -3.71 -13.79 -3.56
CA ALA A 162 -2.65 -13.91 -4.54
C ALA A 162 -1.32 -14.22 -3.87
N THR A 163 -0.46 -14.93 -4.61
CA THR A 163 0.94 -15.17 -4.27
C THR A 163 1.80 -14.50 -5.30
N TYR A 164 2.84 -13.82 -4.86
CA TYR A 164 3.83 -13.14 -5.68
C TYR A 164 5.20 -13.72 -5.39
N ALA A 165 5.99 -13.95 -6.43
CA ALA A 165 7.44 -14.17 -6.28
C ALA A 165 8.15 -12.84 -6.42
N LEU A 166 8.99 -12.54 -5.44
CA LEU A 166 9.83 -11.35 -5.39
C LEU A 166 11.30 -11.73 -5.67
N PRO A 167 12.20 -10.76 -5.91
CA PRO A 167 13.63 -11.04 -6.00
C PRO A 167 14.18 -11.79 -4.78
N SER A 168 15.32 -12.44 -4.94
CA SER A 168 16.05 -13.14 -3.85
C SER A 168 15.25 -14.27 -3.17
N GLU A 169 14.39 -14.96 -3.93
CA GLU A 169 13.56 -16.09 -3.45
C GLU A 169 12.55 -15.70 -2.35
N VAL A 170 12.21 -14.42 -2.25
CA VAL A 170 11.18 -13.94 -1.32
C VAL A 170 9.80 -14.17 -1.91
N SER A 171 8.83 -14.58 -1.09
CA SER A 171 7.42 -14.67 -1.47
C SER A 171 6.56 -13.64 -0.77
N ALA A 172 5.46 -13.22 -1.42
CA ALA A 172 4.44 -12.40 -0.77
C ALA A 172 3.05 -13.00 -1.01
N HIS A 173 2.22 -12.97 0.01
CA HIS A 173 0.87 -13.54 -0.01
C HIS A 173 -0.15 -12.48 0.40
N PHE A 174 -0.99 -12.07 -0.54
CA PHE A 174 -2.09 -11.15 -0.28
C PHE A 174 -3.38 -11.89 -0.03
N ARG A 175 -4.17 -11.43 0.92
CA ARG A 175 -5.52 -11.90 1.15
C ARG A 175 -6.45 -10.77 1.57
N SER A 176 -7.68 -10.81 1.03
CA SER A 176 -8.79 -9.99 1.51
C SER A 176 -10.10 -10.75 1.40
N VAL A 177 -10.88 -10.72 2.47
CA VAL A 177 -12.20 -11.36 2.56
C VAL A 177 -13.21 -10.34 3.09
N ARG A 178 -14.36 -10.24 2.43
CA ARG A 178 -15.43 -9.32 2.83
C ARG A 178 -16.06 -9.76 4.15
N ARG A 179 -16.04 -8.85 5.15
CA ARG A 179 -16.71 -9.01 6.44
C ARG A 179 -16.42 -10.35 7.08
N THR A 180 -15.17 -10.62 7.38
CA THR A 180 -14.82 -11.79 8.19
C THR A 180 -15.47 -11.69 9.57
N ALA A 181 -15.91 -12.82 10.11
CA ALA A 181 -16.42 -12.88 11.47
C ALA A 181 -15.35 -12.36 12.45
N GLY A 182 -15.76 -11.60 13.48
CA GLY A 182 -14.86 -11.07 14.50
C GLY A 182 -14.22 -9.73 14.16
N ASN A 183 -14.55 -9.12 13.03
CA ASN A 183 -14.07 -7.80 12.62
C ASN A 183 -12.54 -7.64 12.78
N PRO A 184 -11.72 -8.41 12.04
CA PRO A 184 -10.27 -8.42 12.20
C PRO A 184 -9.69 -7.04 11.89
N ASN A 185 -8.76 -6.60 12.73
CA ASN A 185 -7.98 -5.38 12.53
C ASN A 185 -6.54 -5.76 12.20
N ARG A 186 -6.30 -6.21 10.98
CA ARG A 186 -4.99 -6.68 10.52
C ARG A 186 -4.55 -6.06 9.20
N PHE A 187 -5.17 -4.92 8.82
CA PHE A 187 -4.78 -4.18 7.62
C PHE A 187 -3.32 -3.75 7.72
N GLY A 188 -2.47 -4.44 6.98
CA GLY A 188 -1.02 -4.28 7.07
C GLY A 188 -0.29 -5.52 6.59
N LEU A 189 0.90 -5.73 7.12
CA LEU A 189 1.77 -6.83 6.69
C LEU A 189 2.53 -7.46 7.86
N SER A 190 2.90 -8.74 7.66
CA SER A 190 3.88 -9.45 8.48
C SER A 190 5.06 -9.82 7.59
N ILE A 191 6.27 -9.57 8.07
CA ILE A 191 7.54 -9.81 7.37
C ILE A 191 8.27 -10.91 8.11
N PHE A 192 8.50 -12.03 7.45
CA PHE A 192 9.17 -13.19 8.02
C PHE A 192 10.60 -13.29 7.50
N GLY A 193 11.53 -13.34 8.41
CA GLY A 193 12.94 -13.61 8.14
C GLY A 193 13.39 -14.89 8.83
N SER A 194 14.59 -15.37 8.49
CA SER A 194 15.14 -16.60 9.04
C SER A 194 15.41 -16.57 10.56
N GLU A 195 15.50 -15.34 11.15
CA GLU A 195 15.83 -15.15 12.56
C GLU A 195 14.79 -14.32 13.33
N GLY A 196 13.75 -13.83 12.65
CA GLY A 196 12.73 -13.03 13.31
C GLY A 196 11.54 -12.67 12.42
N VAL A 197 10.56 -12.00 13.04
CA VAL A 197 9.34 -11.54 12.38
C VAL A 197 9.06 -10.10 12.76
N ILE A 198 8.63 -9.31 11.78
CA ILE A 198 8.09 -7.97 12.02
C ILE A 198 6.60 -7.97 11.62
N LYS A 199 5.75 -7.33 12.41
CA LYS A 199 4.36 -7.04 12.06
C LYS A 199 4.15 -5.55 12.07
N MET A 200 3.45 -5.01 11.06
CA MET A 200 3.04 -3.61 11.06
C MET A 200 1.70 -3.43 10.36
N THR A 201 0.91 -2.50 10.88
CA THR A 201 -0.31 -2.02 10.22
C THR A 201 0.01 -0.88 9.24
N THR A 202 -0.99 -0.26 8.63
CA THR A 202 -0.83 0.92 7.78
C THR A 202 -1.14 2.20 8.56
N GLY A 203 -0.58 3.33 8.13
CA GLY A 203 -0.81 4.66 8.73
C GLY A 203 0.47 5.47 8.89
N TYR A 204 0.38 6.64 9.51
CA TYR A 204 1.55 7.48 9.80
C TYR A 204 2.34 6.96 11.01
N LEU A 205 1.67 6.68 12.14
CA LEU A 205 2.25 5.96 13.27
C LEU A 205 1.54 4.60 13.43
N PRO A 206 1.82 3.63 12.54
CA PRO A 206 1.16 2.33 12.58
C PRO A 206 1.61 1.54 13.81
N SER A 207 0.75 0.67 14.30
CA SER A 207 1.18 -0.34 15.26
C SER A 207 2.20 -1.26 14.61
N ALA A 208 3.38 -1.37 15.20
CA ALA A 208 4.43 -2.27 14.73
C ALA A 208 5.09 -3.01 15.89
N SER A 209 5.57 -4.24 15.62
CA SER A 209 6.25 -5.07 16.61
C SER A 209 7.25 -6.01 15.96
N PHE A 210 8.32 -6.31 16.71
CA PHE A 210 9.40 -7.19 16.33
C PHE A 210 9.46 -8.40 17.25
N LEU A 211 9.67 -9.58 16.68
CA LEU A 211 9.94 -10.84 17.37
C LEU A 211 11.30 -11.37 16.94
N ALA A 212 12.29 -11.38 17.82
CA ALA A 212 13.63 -11.94 17.59
C ALA A 212 13.62 -13.46 17.85
N ASP A 213 12.98 -14.20 16.95
CA ASP A 213 12.78 -15.66 17.08
C ASP A 213 12.70 -16.33 15.72
N GLY A 214 13.74 -17.04 15.33
CA GLY A 214 13.79 -17.78 14.06
C GLY A 214 12.83 -19.00 14.02
N SER A 215 12.25 -19.41 15.15
CA SER A 215 11.20 -20.44 15.16
C SER A 215 9.82 -19.92 14.84
N TRP A 216 9.63 -18.60 14.83
CA TRP A 216 8.35 -17.87 14.68
C TRP A 216 7.26 -18.30 15.69
N ALA A 217 7.67 -19.00 16.73
CA ALA A 217 6.78 -19.64 17.71
C ALA A 217 7.11 -19.17 19.14
N PRO A 218 6.79 -17.92 19.50
CA PRO A 218 7.18 -17.32 20.79
C PRO A 218 6.66 -18.11 22.00
N ALA A 219 5.57 -18.85 21.87
CA ALA A 219 5.05 -19.74 22.92
C ALA A 219 6.01 -20.89 23.24
N ARG A 220 6.83 -21.32 22.28
CA ARG A 220 7.84 -22.40 22.48
C ARG A 220 9.14 -21.87 23.06
N THR A 221 9.56 -20.71 22.65
CA THR A 221 10.88 -20.14 22.98
C THR A 221 10.84 -19.23 24.19
N GLY A 222 9.66 -18.79 24.63
CA GLY A 222 9.50 -17.76 25.67
C GLY A 222 9.84 -16.34 25.17
N LYS A 223 10.22 -16.17 23.90
CA LYS A 223 10.48 -14.85 23.30
C LYS A 223 9.20 -14.04 23.26
N LYS A 224 9.33 -12.72 23.30
CA LYS A 224 8.19 -11.80 23.33
C LYS A 224 8.24 -10.85 22.14
N TRP A 225 7.07 -10.44 21.67
CA TRP A 225 6.92 -9.33 20.75
C TRP A 225 7.33 -8.04 21.45
N ILE A 226 8.19 -7.27 20.80
CA ILE A 226 8.70 -5.99 21.29
C ILE A 226 8.09 -4.90 20.39
N PRO A 227 7.41 -3.89 20.95
CA PRO A 227 6.89 -2.78 20.15
C PRO A 227 8.01 -2.05 19.41
N ILE A 228 7.70 -1.56 18.21
CA ILE A 228 8.56 -0.64 17.44
C ILE A 228 7.87 0.73 17.49
N SER A 229 8.61 1.75 17.89
CA SER A 229 8.21 3.16 17.85
C SER A 229 9.09 3.94 16.86
N SER A 230 8.78 5.20 16.63
CA SER A 230 9.66 6.11 15.87
C SER A 230 11.05 6.29 16.48
N ASN A 231 11.19 6.00 17.78
CA ASN A 231 12.47 6.08 18.53
C ASN A 231 13.24 4.74 18.56
N GLY A 232 12.68 3.67 17.99
CA GLY A 232 13.31 2.36 17.93
C GLY A 232 12.55 1.24 18.64
N VAL A 233 13.15 0.05 18.63
CA VAL A 233 12.58 -1.17 19.22
C VAL A 233 12.58 -1.07 20.74
N GLY A 234 11.41 -1.30 21.35
CA GLY A 234 11.22 -1.26 22.80
C GLY A 234 11.27 0.14 23.41
N GLN A 235 11.35 1.17 22.60
CA GLN A 235 11.31 2.55 23.05
C GLN A 235 9.88 3.09 23.08
N ALA A 236 9.61 4.06 23.95
CA ALA A 236 8.33 4.73 23.99
C ALA A 236 8.15 5.63 22.76
N GLU A 237 6.91 5.66 22.22
CA GLU A 237 6.56 6.60 21.18
C GLU A 237 6.43 8.01 21.74
N THR A 238 7.08 8.98 21.09
CA THR A 238 7.07 10.39 21.52
C THR A 238 6.35 11.31 20.54
N LEU A 239 6.14 10.84 19.29
CA LEU A 239 5.40 11.58 18.30
C LEU A 239 3.89 11.48 18.54
N LYS A 240 3.17 12.50 18.13
CA LYS A 240 1.71 12.48 18.06
C LYS A 240 1.25 12.01 16.71
N ASP A 241 0.34 11.06 16.69
CA ASP A 241 -0.26 10.62 15.43
C ASP A 241 -1.18 11.70 14.86
N GLY A 242 -0.72 12.35 13.81
CA GLY A 242 -1.52 13.30 13.02
C GLY A 242 -2.36 12.61 11.94
N GLY A 243 -2.38 11.28 11.91
CA GLY A 243 -3.12 10.47 10.97
C GLY A 243 -2.71 10.71 9.52
N LEU A 244 -3.68 10.57 8.61
CA LEU A 244 -3.46 10.73 7.17
C LEU A 244 -2.91 12.11 6.80
N HIS A 245 -3.30 13.15 7.53
CA HIS A 245 -2.85 14.52 7.26
C HIS A 245 -1.31 14.65 7.31
N THR A 246 -0.68 14.10 8.35
CA THR A 246 0.79 14.18 8.49
C THR A 246 1.50 13.45 7.36
N GLY A 247 1.06 12.24 7.00
CA GLY A 247 1.65 11.50 5.89
C GLY A 247 1.50 12.22 4.55
N ASN A 248 0.35 12.86 4.29
CA ASN A 248 0.14 13.67 3.08
C ASN A 248 1.06 14.89 3.02
N VAL A 249 1.25 15.60 4.15
CA VAL A 249 2.17 16.74 4.21
C VAL A 249 3.60 16.33 3.89
N LEU A 250 4.05 15.19 4.42
CA LEU A 250 5.39 14.67 4.16
C LEU A 250 5.56 14.24 2.70
N ALA A 251 4.55 13.57 2.13
CA ALA A 251 4.56 13.17 0.72
C ALA A 251 4.61 14.38 -0.24
N ILE A 252 3.86 15.44 0.06
CA ILE A 252 3.88 16.67 -0.73
C ILE A 252 5.24 17.38 -0.59
N ARG A 253 5.83 17.39 0.60
CA ARG A 253 7.17 17.94 0.80
C ARG A 253 8.22 17.19 -0.03
N ASP A 254 8.22 15.87 0.02
CA ASP A 254 9.10 15.02 -0.78
C ASP A 254 8.94 15.31 -2.29
N LEU A 255 7.69 15.47 -2.76
CA LEU A 255 7.41 15.86 -4.15
C LEU A 255 7.96 17.24 -4.52
N ILE A 256 7.95 18.21 -3.59
CA ILE A 256 8.47 19.56 -3.83
C ILE A 256 9.99 19.55 -3.89
N ASP A 257 10.63 18.71 -3.10
CA ASP A 257 12.09 18.59 -2.99
C ASP A 257 12.71 17.75 -4.13
N ALA A 258 11.89 16.95 -4.86
CA ALA A 258 12.32 16.08 -5.97
C ALA A 258 12.54 16.85 -7.29
#